data_928c59b3a1ffbd85978e2ea266794315
#
_entry.id   928c59b3a1ffbd85978e2ea266794315
#
_cell.length_a   1.000
_cell.length_b   1.000
_cell.length_c   1.000
_cell.angle_alpha   90.00
_cell.angle_beta   90.00
_cell.angle_gamma   90.00
#
_symmetry.space_group_name_H-M   'P 1'
#
loop_
_entity.id
_entity.type
_entity.pdbx_description
1 polymer ?
#
loop_
_entity_poly.entity_id
_entity_poly.type
_entity_poly.pdbx_seq_one_letter_code
_entity_poly.pdbx_strand_id
1 'polypeptide(L)'
;ALTSEKLDQMGVSNFQDYLIQLPGVSAGGSGPGQNTIYIRGVASTTPAISIAGVAGLSPNVAFYLDEQPLAQPGRNLDVYAADLNRVEVLAGPQGTLFGASSQAGTVRLITNKPDPTSAYGKLKVGFASMNEGGTNNNFEAMYNLPISDNITLRGVVYSDDKGGYIDNVHGTRTVEESARFRVEGFVRSNGVPVSANRTGFQAGPGNTHYQSGGDADGDGYVDMPGVTFEAADNTDLVEKDHNTSKYTGARLSALINLGDDWDLLLSHTTQELQADGVFFADPNLGDLEVQSYNDDTLTDEFDNTSWTLTGRIAGLDVVYTGAFTERTADQNIGYSDYMFVGQYLPYYICDQTVTYTYGADAVGTCYAPDMSAPSHSETEVSTHEVRFTTDQDKSVRLTGGAFFSDTTLQERVSFTYPGSIKAQGWVLANGPGFSGNNLSYQDGFLSTNEPFAPGEIFRNDIQRTDEQYGVFGELSYDINDELSVTIGARYYDIEVDFDGSANGSFYNFYGVDSADAQVFGTNIADLYDGDGIYQ
;
A
#
# COMPACT_ATOMS: atom_id res chain seq x y z
N ALA A 1 25.02 7.61 -3.81
CA ALA A 1 24.30 7.19 -5.02
C ALA A 1 24.79 5.81 -5.47
N LEU A 2 23.87 4.98 -5.96
CA LEU A 2 24.16 3.74 -6.67
C LEU A 2 24.20 4.06 -8.16
N THR A 3 25.35 3.88 -8.81
CA THR A 3 25.49 4.11 -10.25
C THR A 3 24.95 2.94 -11.06
N SER A 4 24.65 3.16 -12.35
CA SER A 4 24.20 2.11 -13.29
C SER A 4 25.11 0.88 -13.26
N GLU A 5 26.44 1.06 -13.25
CA GLU A 5 27.40 -0.03 -13.19
C GLU A 5 27.26 -0.87 -11.90
N LYS A 6 27.05 -0.20 -10.75
CA LYS A 6 26.84 -0.91 -9.48
C LYS A 6 25.51 -1.65 -9.46
N LEU A 7 24.43 -1.03 -9.96
CA LEU A 7 23.12 -1.68 -10.06
C LEU A 7 23.23 -2.97 -10.91
N ASP A 8 23.92 -2.89 -12.06
CA ASP A 8 24.16 -4.06 -12.92
C ASP A 8 25.00 -5.14 -12.23
N GLN A 9 26.11 -4.76 -11.55
CA GLN A 9 26.99 -5.70 -10.85
C GLN A 9 26.31 -6.42 -9.70
N MET A 10 25.38 -5.76 -9.04
CA MET A 10 24.65 -6.28 -7.86
C MET A 10 23.36 -6.99 -8.24
N GLY A 11 22.98 -7.00 -9.52
CA GLY A 11 21.74 -7.63 -10.00
C GLY A 11 20.47 -6.95 -9.47
N VAL A 12 20.55 -5.65 -9.18
CA VAL A 12 19.42 -4.87 -8.67
C VAL A 12 18.36 -4.71 -9.76
N SER A 13 17.14 -5.10 -9.48
CA SER A 13 16.04 -5.07 -10.45
C SER A 13 14.77 -4.40 -9.93
N ASN A 14 14.36 -4.65 -8.70
CA ASN A 14 13.11 -4.15 -8.14
C ASN A 14 13.33 -3.10 -7.04
N PHE A 15 12.23 -2.57 -6.53
CA PHE A 15 12.17 -1.57 -5.48
C PHE A 15 12.97 -1.97 -4.22
N GLN A 16 12.74 -3.16 -3.72
CA GLN A 16 13.40 -3.64 -2.52
C GLN A 16 14.91 -3.83 -2.75
N ASP A 17 15.29 -4.35 -3.91
CA ASP A 17 16.70 -4.61 -4.24
C ASP A 17 17.55 -3.33 -4.15
N TYR A 18 17.08 -2.18 -4.69
CA TYR A 18 17.87 -0.95 -4.59
C TYR A 18 17.79 -0.29 -3.22
N LEU A 19 16.67 -0.43 -2.49
CA LEU A 19 16.57 0.17 -1.15
C LEU A 19 17.53 -0.47 -0.15
N ILE A 20 17.65 -1.80 -0.13
CA ILE A 20 18.55 -2.51 0.80
C ILE A 20 20.02 -2.20 0.56
N GLN A 21 20.38 -1.69 -0.62
CA GLN A 21 21.76 -1.29 -0.95
C GLN A 21 22.09 0.14 -0.50
N LEU A 22 21.11 0.90 -0.03
CA LEU A 22 21.27 2.30 0.33
C LEU A 22 21.55 2.45 1.83
N PRO A 23 22.66 3.07 2.23
CA PRO A 23 23.00 3.22 3.64
C PRO A 23 21.94 4.00 4.42
N GLY A 24 21.43 3.41 5.52
CA GLY A 24 20.44 4.03 6.39
C GLY A 24 19.04 4.08 5.81
N VAL A 25 18.77 3.37 4.72
CA VAL A 25 17.44 3.18 4.13
C VAL A 25 16.97 1.78 4.44
N SER A 26 15.70 1.63 4.73
CA SER A 26 15.02 0.34 4.88
C SER A 26 13.65 0.40 4.22
N ALA A 27 13.19 -0.73 3.73
CA ALA A 27 11.82 -0.92 3.29
C ALA A 27 10.98 -1.50 4.44
N GLY A 28 9.76 -1.01 4.59
CA GLY A 28 8.72 -1.66 5.39
C GLY A 28 7.62 -2.13 4.46
N GLY A 29 7.00 -3.27 4.75
CA GLY A 29 5.93 -3.84 3.93
C GLY A 29 5.97 -5.35 3.94
N SER A 30 5.08 -5.98 3.17
CA SER A 30 4.88 -7.43 3.15
C SER A 30 5.22 -8.08 1.80
N GLY A 31 5.74 -7.33 0.83
CA GLY A 31 6.12 -7.88 -0.47
C GLY A 31 6.15 -6.83 -1.59
N PRO A 32 6.35 -7.27 -2.85
CA PRO A 32 6.30 -6.40 -4.02
C PRO A 32 5.01 -5.59 -4.07
N GLY A 33 5.10 -4.31 -4.45
CA GLY A 33 3.96 -3.38 -4.52
C GLY A 33 3.36 -2.97 -3.17
N GLN A 34 3.84 -3.53 -2.05
CA GLN A 34 3.30 -3.29 -0.70
C GLN A 34 4.33 -2.64 0.24
N ASN A 35 5.24 -1.87 -0.30
CA ASN A 35 6.36 -1.33 0.45
C ASN A 35 6.25 0.17 0.72
N THR A 36 6.88 0.60 1.80
CA THR A 36 7.16 2.01 2.09
C THR A 36 8.63 2.20 2.43
N ILE A 37 9.12 3.43 2.32
CA ILE A 37 10.53 3.77 2.52
C ILE A 37 10.73 4.41 3.90
N TYR A 38 11.73 3.95 4.63
CA TYR A 38 12.19 4.58 5.86
C TYR A 38 13.65 5.00 5.74
N ILE A 39 14.00 6.18 6.23
CA ILE A 39 15.37 6.68 6.28
C ILE A 39 15.74 6.96 7.74
N ARG A 40 16.89 6.40 8.19
CA ARG A 40 17.42 6.57 9.55
C ARG A 40 16.42 6.22 10.66
N GLY A 41 15.55 5.24 10.41
CA GLY A 41 14.58 4.77 11.39
C GLY A 41 13.38 5.70 11.59
N VAL A 42 13.18 6.74 10.79
CA VAL A 42 11.96 7.55 10.82
C VAL A 42 10.84 6.76 10.17
N ALA A 43 9.99 6.17 11.00
CA ALA A 43 8.91 5.26 10.61
C ALA A 43 7.60 5.69 11.28
N SER A 44 7.18 6.95 11.08
CA SER A 44 5.92 7.45 11.63
C SER A 44 4.70 7.05 10.81
N THR A 45 4.91 6.48 9.62
CA THR A 45 3.86 5.89 8.80
C THR A 45 4.08 4.39 8.69
N THR A 46 2.99 3.61 8.74
CA THR A 46 3.01 2.16 8.49
C THR A 46 2.58 1.89 7.06
N PRO A 47 3.14 0.86 6.39
CA PRO A 47 2.63 0.46 5.09
C PRO A 47 1.19 -0.04 5.23
N ALA A 48 0.35 0.33 4.28
CA ALA A 48 -0.98 -0.26 4.15
C ALA A 48 -0.85 -1.62 3.44
N ILE A 49 -0.98 -2.70 4.19
CA ILE A 49 -0.77 -4.05 3.66
C ILE A 49 -2.07 -4.72 3.19
N SER A 50 -3.20 -4.38 3.80
CA SER A 50 -4.51 -4.96 3.47
C SER A 50 -5.35 -4.10 2.53
N ILE A 51 -4.99 -2.84 2.36
CA ILE A 51 -5.71 -1.85 1.54
C ILE A 51 -4.70 -0.88 0.93
N ALA A 52 -5.06 -0.16 -0.12
CA ALA A 52 -4.17 0.83 -0.73
C ALA A 52 -3.85 2.01 0.20
N GLY A 53 -4.71 2.26 1.18
CA GLY A 53 -4.45 3.23 2.23
C GLY A 53 -4.78 4.67 1.85
N VAL A 54 -5.83 4.88 1.09
CA VAL A 54 -6.32 6.22 0.69
C VAL A 54 -6.50 7.13 1.89
N ALA A 55 -7.03 6.62 3.01
CA ALA A 55 -7.13 7.35 4.27
C ALA A 55 -5.80 7.45 5.06
N GLY A 56 -4.71 6.92 4.52
CA GLY A 56 -3.41 6.88 5.18
C GLY A 56 -2.70 8.23 5.24
N LEU A 57 -1.66 8.28 6.06
CA LEU A 57 -0.77 9.45 6.12
C LEU A 57 0.15 9.48 4.91
N SER A 58 0.48 10.69 4.46
CA SER A 58 1.53 10.89 3.47
C SER A 58 2.87 10.36 3.99
N PRO A 59 3.69 9.73 3.14
CA PRO A 59 4.96 9.14 3.57
C PRO A 59 5.95 10.21 4.06
N ASN A 60 6.93 9.79 4.88
CA ASN A 60 7.98 10.69 5.40
C ASN A 60 9.19 10.81 4.46
N VAL A 61 9.25 9.96 3.45
CA VAL A 61 10.32 9.95 2.45
C VAL A 61 9.72 10.28 1.10
N ALA A 62 10.21 11.35 0.48
CA ALA A 62 9.84 11.68 -0.89
C ALA A 62 10.48 10.67 -1.86
N PHE A 63 9.72 10.22 -2.82
CA PHE A 63 10.15 9.29 -3.85
C PHE A 63 9.99 9.92 -5.23
N TYR A 64 11.03 9.90 -6.04
CA TYR A 64 11.08 10.57 -7.33
C TYR A 64 11.52 9.64 -8.45
N LEU A 65 10.87 9.73 -9.59
CA LEU A 65 11.37 9.25 -10.88
C LEU A 65 11.76 10.46 -11.72
N ASP A 66 13.07 10.62 -11.94
CA ASP A 66 13.65 11.83 -12.55
C ASP A 66 13.28 13.11 -11.75
N GLU A 67 12.52 14.01 -12.33
CA GLU A 67 12.04 15.24 -11.70
C GLU A 67 10.60 15.10 -11.15
N GLN A 68 9.99 13.89 -11.20
CA GLN A 68 8.60 13.67 -10.87
C GLN A 68 8.44 13.06 -9.48
N PRO A 69 7.69 13.69 -8.56
CA PRO A 69 7.33 13.09 -7.29
C PRO A 69 6.30 11.97 -7.51
N LEU A 70 6.59 10.79 -6.93
CA LEU A 70 5.73 9.60 -6.99
C LEU A 70 5.29 9.12 -5.60
N ALA A 71 5.62 9.87 -4.54
CA ALA A 71 5.21 9.51 -3.19
C ALA A 71 3.69 9.67 -3.04
N GLN A 72 3.03 8.61 -2.57
CA GLN A 72 1.58 8.55 -2.39
C GLN A 72 1.25 8.11 -0.96
N PRO A 73 0.09 8.47 -0.40
CA PRO A 73 -0.39 7.88 0.83
C PRO A 73 -0.51 6.35 0.73
N GLY A 74 -0.25 5.67 1.84
CA GLY A 74 -0.40 4.24 1.96
C GLY A 74 0.76 3.42 1.43
N ARG A 75 1.01 3.40 0.13
CA ARG A 75 2.05 2.59 -0.52
C ARG A 75 2.82 3.37 -1.56
N ASN A 76 4.15 3.23 -1.54
CA ASN A 76 4.95 3.76 -2.63
C ASN A 76 4.72 2.97 -3.93
N LEU A 77 4.85 3.65 -5.05
CA LEU A 77 4.89 3.01 -6.36
C LEU A 77 6.15 2.16 -6.46
N ASP A 78 6.01 0.89 -6.83
CA ASP A 78 7.13 -0.06 -6.97
C ASP A 78 7.68 0.02 -8.41
N VAL A 79 8.69 0.85 -8.61
CA VAL A 79 9.27 1.10 -9.93
C VAL A 79 10.43 0.14 -10.21
N TYR A 80 10.36 -0.61 -11.30
CA TYR A 80 11.42 -1.48 -11.76
C TYR A 80 12.67 -0.70 -12.21
N ALA A 81 13.86 -1.21 -11.89
CA ALA A 81 15.13 -0.50 -12.07
C ALA A 81 15.71 -0.57 -13.51
N ALA A 82 14.86 -0.63 -14.56
CA ALA A 82 15.31 -0.72 -15.93
C ALA A 82 16.01 0.56 -16.40
N ASP A 83 17.20 0.39 -16.97
CA ASP A 83 17.98 1.46 -17.62
C ASP A 83 18.10 2.73 -16.76
N LEU A 84 18.39 2.56 -15.46
CA LEU A 84 18.67 3.68 -14.57
C LEU A 84 20.12 4.16 -14.74
N ASN A 85 20.32 5.46 -14.69
CA ASN A 85 21.62 6.09 -14.56
C ASN A 85 22.18 5.93 -13.14
N ARG A 86 21.32 6.19 -12.14
CA ARG A 86 21.66 6.04 -10.73
C ARG A 86 20.44 6.11 -9.82
N VAL A 87 20.61 5.64 -8.60
CA VAL A 87 19.70 5.86 -7.48
C VAL A 87 20.38 6.76 -6.45
N GLU A 88 19.75 7.84 -6.07
CA GLU A 88 20.23 8.81 -5.07
C GLU A 88 19.41 8.77 -3.80
N VAL A 89 20.09 8.95 -2.66
CA VAL A 89 19.45 9.20 -1.36
C VAL A 89 19.98 10.48 -0.77
N LEU A 90 19.05 11.36 -0.44
CA LEU A 90 19.29 12.59 0.31
C LEU A 90 18.72 12.38 1.72
N ALA A 91 19.60 12.01 2.66
CA ALA A 91 19.18 11.68 4.02
C ALA A 91 19.06 12.94 4.89
N GLY A 92 17.96 13.05 5.64
CA GLY A 92 17.61 14.20 6.45
C GLY A 92 16.55 15.09 5.78
N PRO A 93 16.00 16.07 6.47
CA PRO A 93 14.93 16.92 5.94
C PRO A 93 15.33 17.64 4.64
N GLN A 94 14.50 17.49 3.62
CA GLN A 94 14.68 18.07 2.28
C GLN A 94 13.54 19.00 1.88
N GLY A 95 12.75 19.48 2.86
CA GLY A 95 11.49 20.19 2.63
C GLY A 95 11.60 21.46 1.80
N THR A 96 12.74 22.15 1.77
CA THR A 96 12.90 23.37 0.98
C THR A 96 12.76 23.10 -0.51
N LEU A 97 13.52 22.17 -1.07
CA LEU A 97 13.56 21.90 -2.51
C LEU A 97 12.59 20.80 -2.93
N PHE A 98 12.41 19.76 -2.10
CA PHE A 98 11.60 18.59 -2.43
C PHE A 98 10.18 18.61 -1.85
N GLY A 99 9.87 19.58 -1.00
CA GLY A 99 8.53 19.84 -0.51
C GLY A 99 7.98 18.82 0.48
N ALA A 100 6.70 18.48 0.32
CA ALA A 100 6.00 17.54 1.18
C ALA A 100 6.61 16.13 1.12
N SER A 101 6.33 15.32 2.15
CA SER A 101 6.81 13.94 2.25
C SER A 101 8.34 13.78 2.32
N SER A 102 9.11 14.85 2.59
CA SER A 102 10.57 14.81 2.62
C SER A 102 11.18 15.08 4.01
N GLN A 103 10.45 14.74 5.08
CA GLN A 103 10.88 14.95 6.47
C GLN A 103 12.09 14.09 6.86
N ALA A 104 12.12 12.82 6.40
CA ALA A 104 13.22 11.91 6.66
C ALA A 104 14.28 11.94 5.55
N GLY A 105 13.89 12.38 4.36
CA GLY A 105 14.77 12.46 3.21
C GLY A 105 14.03 12.22 1.89
N THR A 106 14.84 12.02 0.84
CA THR A 106 14.35 11.81 -0.53
C THR A 106 15.12 10.66 -1.18
N VAL A 107 14.41 9.78 -1.88
CA VAL A 107 14.97 8.77 -2.79
C VAL A 107 14.63 9.18 -4.22
N ARG A 108 15.63 9.19 -5.11
CA ARG A 108 15.47 9.57 -6.51
C ARG A 108 15.98 8.46 -7.43
N LEU A 109 15.14 8.00 -8.32
CA LEU A 109 15.49 7.16 -9.46
C LEU A 109 15.76 8.07 -10.66
N ILE A 110 16.97 8.03 -11.19
CA ILE A 110 17.35 8.86 -12.33
C ILE A 110 17.60 7.95 -13.53
N THR A 111 16.80 8.14 -14.58
CA THR A 111 16.87 7.33 -15.80
C THR A 111 17.99 7.81 -16.72
N ASN A 112 18.50 6.91 -17.59
CA ASN A 112 19.35 7.33 -18.67
C ASN A 112 18.55 8.11 -19.70
N LYS A 113 19.08 9.27 -20.11
CA LYS A 113 18.45 10.13 -21.11
C LYS A 113 18.86 9.72 -22.53
N PRO A 114 18.09 10.08 -23.58
CA PRO A 114 18.51 9.90 -24.96
C PRO A 114 19.85 10.60 -25.22
N ASP A 115 20.79 9.89 -25.86
CA ASP A 115 22.14 10.36 -26.17
C ASP A 115 22.22 10.74 -27.67
N PRO A 116 22.40 12.02 -28.00
CA PRO A 116 22.44 12.47 -29.39
C PRO A 116 23.72 12.06 -30.14
N THR A 117 24.72 11.53 -29.44
CA THR A 117 26.06 11.30 -30.04
C THR A 117 26.13 10.05 -30.89
N SER A 118 25.37 8.99 -30.57
CA SER A 118 25.47 7.71 -31.29
C SER A 118 24.25 6.80 -31.12
N ALA A 119 24.01 5.95 -32.11
CA ALA A 119 23.05 4.86 -32.01
C ALA A 119 23.71 3.64 -31.35
N TYR A 120 23.08 3.10 -30.31
CA TYR A 120 23.52 1.87 -29.64
C TYR A 120 22.36 1.20 -28.91
N GLY A 121 22.55 -0.08 -28.59
CA GLY A 121 21.59 -0.86 -27.83
C GLY A 121 22.26 -1.74 -26.79
N LYS A 122 21.50 -2.14 -25.80
CA LYS A 122 21.89 -3.08 -24.76
C LYS A 122 20.80 -4.13 -24.63
N LEU A 123 21.23 -5.38 -24.49
CA LEU A 123 20.35 -6.51 -24.22
C LEU A 123 20.88 -7.23 -22.99
N LYS A 124 20.01 -7.44 -22.01
CA LYS A 124 20.26 -8.29 -20.85
C LYS A 124 19.28 -9.45 -20.89
N VAL A 125 19.77 -10.65 -20.65
CA VAL A 125 18.97 -11.86 -20.44
C VAL A 125 19.56 -12.56 -19.23
N GLY A 126 18.73 -12.86 -18.25
CA GLY A 126 19.14 -13.55 -17.05
C GLY A 126 18.29 -14.79 -16.83
N PHE A 127 18.91 -15.79 -16.26
CA PHE A 127 18.26 -17.00 -15.78
C PHE A 127 18.89 -17.40 -14.45
N ALA A 128 18.07 -17.67 -13.46
CA ALA A 128 18.52 -18.16 -12.17
C ALA A 128 17.57 -19.24 -11.63
N SER A 129 18.11 -20.12 -10.79
CA SER A 129 17.32 -21.10 -10.05
C SER A 129 17.65 -20.95 -8.57
N MET A 130 16.64 -20.85 -7.74
CA MET A 130 16.80 -20.81 -6.30
C MET A 130 16.94 -22.24 -5.76
N ASN A 131 17.72 -22.39 -4.70
CA ASN A 131 17.73 -23.64 -3.96
C ASN A 131 16.43 -23.72 -3.15
N GLU A 132 15.70 -24.83 -3.29
CA GLU A 132 14.37 -24.99 -2.65
C GLU A 132 13.40 -23.87 -3.00
N GLY A 133 13.39 -23.45 -4.27
CA GLY A 133 12.52 -22.42 -4.81
C GLY A 133 12.42 -22.48 -6.32
N GLY A 134 11.63 -21.60 -6.88
CA GLY A 134 11.35 -21.52 -8.32
C GLY A 134 12.53 -21.00 -9.15
N THR A 135 12.25 -20.75 -10.42
CA THR A 135 13.20 -20.20 -11.38
C THR A 135 12.90 -18.75 -11.68
N ASN A 136 13.93 -17.96 -11.88
CA ASN A 136 13.83 -16.56 -12.27
C ASN A 136 14.29 -16.36 -13.70
N ASN A 137 13.54 -15.57 -14.46
CA ASN A 137 13.89 -15.21 -15.82
C ASN A 137 13.77 -13.70 -15.97
N ASN A 138 14.79 -13.05 -16.50
CA ASN A 138 14.68 -11.63 -16.81
C ASN A 138 15.15 -11.32 -18.24
N PHE A 139 14.52 -10.30 -18.78
CA PHE A 139 14.83 -9.74 -20.08
C PHE A 139 14.76 -8.22 -20.01
N GLU A 140 15.78 -7.53 -20.48
CA GLU A 140 15.80 -6.08 -20.64
C GLU A 140 16.45 -5.74 -21.98
N ALA A 141 15.78 -4.96 -22.80
CA ALA A 141 16.33 -4.42 -24.03
C ALA A 141 16.21 -2.90 -24.06
N MET A 142 17.28 -2.23 -24.42
CA MET A 142 17.35 -0.79 -24.60
C MET A 142 17.93 -0.47 -25.96
N TYR A 143 17.37 0.56 -26.63
CA TYR A 143 17.93 1.11 -27.86
C TYR A 143 17.87 2.63 -27.85
N ASN A 144 19.02 3.24 -28.14
CA ASN A 144 19.20 4.68 -28.29
C ASN A 144 19.39 5.02 -29.78
N LEU A 145 18.61 5.94 -30.30
CA LEU A 145 18.57 6.27 -31.74
C LEU A 145 18.51 7.78 -31.98
N PRO A 146 19.60 8.44 -32.33
CA PRO A 146 19.56 9.75 -32.93
C PRO A 146 18.87 9.68 -34.30
N ILE A 147 17.72 10.36 -34.42
CA ILE A 147 16.95 10.43 -35.71
C ILE A 147 17.44 11.56 -36.56
N SER A 148 17.80 12.68 -35.94
CA SER A 148 18.35 13.86 -36.57
C SER A 148 19.27 14.61 -35.61
N ASP A 149 19.90 15.69 -36.06
CA ASP A 149 20.72 16.54 -35.18
C ASP A 149 19.95 17.10 -33.97
N ASN A 150 18.61 17.17 -34.09
CA ASN A 150 17.77 17.78 -33.07
C ASN A 150 16.85 16.78 -32.32
N ILE A 151 16.77 15.53 -32.77
CA ILE A 151 15.82 14.56 -32.19
C ILE A 151 16.52 13.24 -31.92
N THR A 152 16.48 12.81 -30.67
CA THR A 152 16.99 11.49 -30.24
C THR A 152 15.93 10.74 -29.48
N LEU A 153 15.73 9.47 -29.79
CA LEU A 153 14.83 8.56 -29.10
C LEU A 153 15.62 7.54 -28.26
N ARG A 154 15.05 7.14 -27.14
CA ARG A 154 15.51 6.03 -26.32
C ARG A 154 14.32 5.19 -25.90
N GLY A 155 14.33 3.92 -26.30
CA GLY A 155 13.32 2.94 -25.94
C GLY A 155 13.90 1.88 -24.99
N VAL A 156 13.12 1.48 -24.01
CA VAL A 156 13.45 0.42 -23.03
C VAL A 156 12.24 -0.48 -22.92
N VAL A 157 12.44 -1.80 -22.91
CA VAL A 157 11.43 -2.79 -22.59
C VAL A 157 12.02 -3.81 -21.65
N TYR A 158 11.22 -4.31 -20.71
CA TYR A 158 11.68 -5.29 -19.73
C TYR A 158 10.58 -6.25 -19.30
N SER A 159 11.02 -7.42 -18.87
CA SER A 159 10.21 -8.40 -18.15
C SER A 159 11.11 -9.11 -17.14
N ASP A 160 10.69 -9.19 -15.90
CA ASP A 160 11.37 -9.91 -14.81
C ASP A 160 10.37 -10.79 -14.11
N ASP A 161 10.54 -12.11 -14.26
CA ASP A 161 9.67 -13.13 -13.72
C ASP A 161 10.43 -13.87 -12.62
N LYS A 162 10.01 -13.69 -11.37
CA LYS A 162 10.62 -14.25 -10.18
C LYS A 162 9.77 -15.37 -9.63
N GLY A 163 10.32 -16.58 -9.61
CA GLY A 163 9.72 -17.72 -8.95
C GLY A 163 9.62 -17.52 -7.44
N GLY A 164 8.67 -18.21 -6.84
CA GLY A 164 8.49 -18.22 -5.40
C GLY A 164 9.56 -19.02 -4.65
N TYR A 165 9.51 -18.94 -3.34
CA TYR A 165 10.39 -19.67 -2.43
C TYR A 165 9.72 -19.96 -1.06
N ILE A 166 8.44 -19.65 -0.93
CA ILE A 166 7.61 -19.93 0.24
C ILE A 166 6.57 -20.97 -0.17
N ASP A 167 6.47 -22.05 0.59
CA ASP A 167 5.47 -23.08 0.38
C ASP A 167 4.20 -22.77 1.17
N ASN A 168 3.04 -22.77 0.52
CA ASN A 168 1.77 -22.82 1.20
C ASN A 168 1.45 -24.27 1.53
N VAL A 169 1.61 -24.66 2.80
CA VAL A 169 1.41 -26.03 3.25
C VAL A 169 0.01 -26.26 3.77
N HIS A 170 -0.44 -27.53 3.73
CA HIS A 170 -1.76 -27.87 4.22
C HIS A 170 -1.94 -27.53 5.70
N GLY A 171 -3.11 -26.98 6.03
CA GLY A 171 -3.54 -26.72 7.38
C GLY A 171 -5.04 -26.56 7.52
N THR A 172 -5.50 -26.71 8.73
CA THR A 172 -6.86 -26.39 9.12
C THR A 172 -6.83 -25.54 10.38
N ARG A 173 -7.73 -24.59 10.51
CA ARG A 173 -7.88 -23.80 11.73
C ARG A 173 -9.33 -23.46 12.02
N THR A 174 -9.64 -23.28 13.30
CA THR A 174 -10.96 -22.84 13.76
C THR A 174 -10.82 -21.58 14.60
N VAL A 175 -11.90 -20.84 14.79
CA VAL A 175 -11.91 -19.70 15.71
C VAL A 175 -11.78 -20.11 17.20
N GLU A 176 -11.85 -21.38 17.50
CA GLU A 176 -11.53 -21.93 18.84
C GLU A 176 -10.11 -21.54 19.28
N GLU A 177 -9.20 -21.28 18.33
CA GLU A 177 -7.88 -20.71 18.60
C GLU A 177 -7.88 -19.27 19.08
N SER A 178 -9.00 -18.57 19.03
CA SER A 178 -9.06 -17.18 19.48
C SER A 178 -8.86 -17.10 21.00
N ALA A 179 -8.37 -15.95 21.46
CA ALA A 179 -8.18 -15.69 22.90
C ALA A 179 -9.48 -15.77 23.72
N ARG A 180 -10.61 -15.87 23.06
CA ARG A 180 -11.92 -16.02 23.70
C ARG A 180 -12.17 -17.43 24.23
N PHE A 181 -11.67 -18.43 23.50
CA PHE A 181 -11.90 -19.84 23.79
C PHE A 181 -10.66 -20.55 24.34
N ARG A 182 -9.57 -19.84 24.53
CA ARG A 182 -8.33 -20.40 25.07
C ARG A 182 -7.99 -19.83 26.42
N VAL A 183 -7.45 -20.67 27.26
CA VAL A 183 -7.00 -20.28 28.61
C VAL A 183 -5.74 -19.41 28.54
N GLU A 184 -5.51 -18.64 29.61
CA GLU A 184 -4.29 -17.84 29.74
C GLU A 184 -3.04 -18.72 29.67
N GLY A 185 -2.06 -18.23 28.88
CA GLY A 185 -0.77 -18.92 28.71
C GLY A 185 -0.77 -20.00 27.64
N PHE A 186 -1.92 -20.34 27.06
CA PHE A 186 -1.95 -21.21 25.89
C PHE A 186 -1.19 -20.56 24.72
N VAL A 187 -0.33 -21.33 24.08
CA VAL A 187 0.43 -20.86 22.91
C VAL A 187 -0.35 -21.24 21.65
N ARG A 188 -0.79 -20.23 20.90
CA ARG A 188 -1.50 -20.42 19.64
C ARG A 188 -0.60 -21.03 18.57
N SER A 189 -1.18 -21.53 17.50
CA SER A 189 -0.45 -22.05 16.33
C SER A 189 0.59 -21.08 15.76
N ASN A 190 0.33 -19.77 15.86
CA ASN A 190 1.27 -18.72 15.46
C ASN A 190 2.34 -18.38 16.53
N GLY A 191 2.50 -19.19 17.57
CA GLY A 191 3.49 -19.00 18.63
C GLY A 191 3.19 -17.89 19.63
N VAL A 192 2.09 -17.16 19.49
CA VAL A 192 1.72 -16.06 20.40
C VAL A 192 0.92 -16.58 21.60
N PRO A 193 1.38 -16.40 22.84
CA PRO A 193 0.63 -16.85 24.01
C PRO A 193 -0.61 -15.99 24.22
N VAL A 194 -1.68 -16.62 24.68
CA VAL A 194 -2.89 -15.94 25.15
C VAL A 194 -2.60 -15.22 26.45
N SER A 195 -2.88 -13.92 26.51
CA SER A 195 -2.66 -13.07 27.68
C SER A 195 -3.98 -12.69 28.33
N ALA A 196 -4.08 -12.83 29.66
CA ALA A 196 -5.21 -12.35 30.45
C ALA A 196 -5.39 -10.82 30.38
N ASN A 197 -4.33 -10.09 30.07
CA ASN A 197 -4.32 -8.63 30.06
C ASN A 197 -4.57 -8.01 28.69
N ARG A 198 -5.15 -8.71 27.75
CA ARG A 198 -5.59 -8.12 26.47
C ARG A 198 -6.85 -7.27 26.68
N THR A 199 -6.67 -6.12 27.30
CA THR A 199 -7.76 -5.26 27.76
C THR A 199 -8.46 -4.46 26.67
N GLY A 200 -7.91 -4.35 25.46
CA GLY A 200 -8.43 -3.48 24.42
C GLY A 200 -9.74 -3.95 23.77
N PHE A 201 -10.02 -5.26 23.82
CA PHE A 201 -11.17 -5.88 23.15
C PHE A 201 -11.93 -6.86 24.06
N GLN A 202 -11.75 -6.76 25.37
CA GLN A 202 -12.55 -7.55 26.30
C GLN A 202 -13.97 -7.00 26.33
N ALA A 203 -14.93 -7.88 26.22
CA ALA A 203 -16.26 -7.59 26.70
C ALA A 203 -16.15 -7.06 28.15
N GLY A 204 -16.79 -5.90 28.40
CA GLY A 204 -16.66 -5.18 29.67
C GLY A 204 -16.98 -6.01 30.91
N PRO A 205 -16.73 -5.48 32.11
CA PRO A 205 -17.00 -6.20 33.36
C PRO A 205 -18.49 -6.57 33.45
N GLY A 206 -18.79 -7.81 33.30
CA GLY A 206 -20.14 -8.37 33.21
C GLY A 206 -20.34 -9.32 32.02
N ASN A 207 -19.47 -9.31 31.03
CA ASN A 207 -19.44 -10.28 29.94
C ASN A 207 -18.51 -11.46 30.25
N THR A 208 -18.58 -11.96 31.48
CA THR A 208 -17.88 -13.16 31.93
C THR A 208 -18.52 -14.46 31.40
N HIS A 209 -19.43 -14.35 30.46
CA HIS A 209 -20.26 -15.45 30.01
C HIS A 209 -19.53 -16.56 29.26
N TYR A 210 -18.28 -16.31 28.85
CA TYR A 210 -17.52 -17.22 28.00
C TYR A 210 -16.44 -18.03 28.73
N GLN A 211 -16.25 -17.78 30.02
CA GLN A 211 -15.30 -18.52 30.85
C GLN A 211 -15.99 -19.51 31.81
N SER A 212 -17.28 -19.75 31.62
CA SER A 212 -18.03 -20.57 32.57
C SER A 212 -17.72 -22.08 32.48
N GLY A 213 -17.13 -22.54 31.36
CA GLY A 213 -16.74 -23.93 31.20
C GLY A 213 -15.43 -24.28 31.89
N GLY A 214 -14.47 -23.36 31.87
CA GLY A 214 -13.10 -23.68 32.26
C GLY A 214 -12.46 -24.67 31.28
N ASP A 215 -11.28 -25.15 31.62
CA ASP A 215 -10.53 -26.19 30.92
C ASP A 215 -10.51 -27.42 31.83
N ALA A 216 -11.51 -28.25 31.74
CA ALA A 216 -11.69 -29.39 32.68
C ALA A 216 -10.83 -30.59 32.28
N ASP A 217 -10.48 -30.75 31.02
CA ASP A 217 -9.64 -31.85 30.54
C ASP A 217 -8.15 -31.45 30.42
N GLY A 218 -7.84 -30.16 30.52
CA GLY A 218 -6.47 -29.64 30.55
C GLY A 218 -5.82 -29.51 29.19
N ASP A 219 -6.62 -29.43 28.11
CA ASP A 219 -6.13 -29.31 26.74
C ASP A 219 -5.80 -27.86 26.32
N GLY A 220 -6.10 -26.88 27.18
CA GLY A 220 -5.84 -25.45 26.96
C GLY A 220 -6.95 -24.71 26.27
N TYR A 221 -8.07 -25.36 25.97
CA TYR A 221 -9.27 -24.76 25.45
C TYR A 221 -10.34 -24.60 26.54
N VAL A 222 -11.24 -23.68 26.34
CA VAL A 222 -12.42 -23.57 27.18
C VAL A 222 -13.45 -24.61 26.74
N ASP A 223 -13.85 -25.49 27.65
CA ASP A 223 -14.85 -26.53 27.36
C ASP A 223 -16.20 -25.93 26.99
N MET A 224 -16.62 -26.16 25.75
CA MET A 224 -17.90 -25.68 25.21
C MET A 224 -18.59 -26.80 24.43
N PRO A 225 -19.09 -27.85 25.12
CA PRO A 225 -19.60 -29.08 24.48
C PRO A 225 -20.84 -28.84 23.61
N GLY A 226 -21.50 -27.69 23.76
CA GLY A 226 -22.64 -27.29 22.91
C GLY A 226 -22.26 -26.50 21.64
N VAL A 227 -20.97 -26.22 21.44
CA VAL A 227 -20.50 -25.39 20.31
C VAL A 227 -19.81 -26.26 19.27
N THR A 228 -20.18 -26.06 18.00
CA THR A 228 -19.48 -26.65 16.86
C THR A 228 -18.57 -25.59 16.25
N PHE A 229 -17.28 -25.89 16.10
CA PHE A 229 -16.32 -25.02 15.40
C PHE A 229 -16.07 -25.57 13.98
N GLU A 230 -16.52 -24.83 12.97
CA GLU A 230 -16.18 -25.14 11.58
C GLU A 230 -14.74 -24.73 11.29
N ALA A 231 -14.00 -25.60 10.63
CA ALA A 231 -12.62 -25.34 10.24
C ALA A 231 -12.54 -24.66 8.88
N ALA A 232 -11.66 -23.67 8.75
CA ALA A 232 -11.10 -23.30 7.45
C ALA A 232 -10.07 -24.36 7.06
N ASP A 233 -10.07 -24.74 5.80
CA ASP A 233 -9.19 -25.75 5.21
C ASP A 233 -8.59 -25.16 3.92
N ASN A 234 -7.28 -25.22 3.77
CA ASN A 234 -6.59 -24.68 2.61
C ASN A 234 -6.13 -25.74 1.61
N THR A 235 -6.71 -26.94 1.62
CA THR A 235 -6.30 -28.05 0.74
C THR A 235 -6.19 -27.64 -0.73
N ASP A 236 -7.11 -26.82 -1.21
CA ASP A 236 -7.14 -26.37 -2.61
C ASP A 236 -6.12 -25.26 -2.93
N LEU A 237 -5.48 -24.70 -1.89
CA LEU A 237 -4.49 -23.61 -1.97
C LEU A 237 -3.06 -24.10 -1.67
N VAL A 238 -2.89 -25.41 -1.43
CA VAL A 238 -1.55 -25.97 -1.15
C VAL A 238 -0.71 -25.91 -2.43
N GLU A 239 0.37 -25.15 -2.35
CA GLU A 239 1.26 -24.89 -3.47
C GLU A 239 2.69 -24.70 -3.01
N LYS A 240 3.65 -25.22 -3.80
CA LYS A 240 5.06 -24.94 -3.60
C LYS A 240 5.46 -23.65 -4.28
N ASP A 241 6.37 -22.92 -3.64
CA ASP A 241 6.93 -21.70 -4.21
C ASP A 241 5.84 -20.69 -4.60
N HIS A 242 4.79 -20.55 -3.77
CA HIS A 242 3.57 -19.84 -4.12
C HIS A 242 3.73 -18.30 -4.20
N ASN A 243 4.82 -17.74 -3.65
CA ASN A 243 5.04 -16.29 -3.62
C ASN A 243 5.80 -15.79 -4.85
N THR A 244 5.15 -15.80 -6.00
CA THR A 244 5.75 -15.34 -7.25
C THR A 244 5.61 -13.83 -7.45
N SER A 245 6.46 -13.24 -8.32
CA SER A 245 6.26 -11.86 -8.76
C SER A 245 6.77 -11.63 -10.17
N LYS A 246 6.09 -10.76 -10.92
CA LYS A 246 6.43 -10.46 -12.30
C LYS A 246 6.30 -8.96 -12.57
N TYR A 247 7.36 -8.39 -13.13
CA TYR A 247 7.37 -7.03 -13.65
C TYR A 247 7.41 -7.06 -15.16
N THR A 248 6.55 -6.28 -15.81
CA THR A 248 6.57 -6.09 -17.26
C THR A 248 6.38 -4.61 -17.53
N GLY A 249 7.20 -4.03 -18.42
CA GLY A 249 7.05 -2.62 -18.70
C GLY A 249 7.88 -2.12 -19.87
N ALA A 250 7.65 -0.85 -20.19
CA ALA A 250 8.34 -0.14 -21.24
C ALA A 250 8.52 1.33 -20.89
N ARG A 251 9.57 1.95 -21.44
CA ARG A 251 9.76 3.39 -21.42
C ARG A 251 10.21 3.88 -22.78
N LEU A 252 9.54 4.93 -23.27
CA LEU A 252 9.95 5.66 -24.48
C LEU A 252 10.25 7.10 -24.10
N SER A 253 11.46 7.56 -24.43
CA SER A 253 11.89 8.93 -24.20
C SER A 253 12.34 9.58 -25.51
N ALA A 254 12.01 10.86 -25.68
CA ALA A 254 12.42 11.69 -26.81
C ALA A 254 13.09 12.96 -26.28
N LEU A 255 14.35 13.17 -26.66
CA LEU A 255 15.07 14.42 -26.45
C LEU A 255 14.99 15.24 -27.73
N ILE A 256 14.47 16.46 -27.61
CA ILE A 256 14.27 17.40 -28.72
C ILE A 256 15.07 18.66 -28.39
N ASN A 257 16.09 18.92 -29.17
CA ASN A 257 16.85 20.18 -29.12
C ASN A 257 16.06 21.28 -29.87
N LEU A 258 15.69 22.32 -29.16
CA LEU A 258 14.87 23.43 -29.68
C LEU A 258 15.72 24.65 -30.09
N GLY A 259 17.04 24.48 -30.15
CA GLY A 259 18.01 25.51 -30.50
C GLY A 259 19.19 25.54 -29.52
N ASP A 260 19.98 26.60 -29.53
CA ASP A 260 21.24 26.65 -28.79
C ASP A 260 21.11 26.57 -27.28
N ASP A 261 19.97 27.00 -26.72
CA ASP A 261 19.78 27.16 -25.28
C ASP A 261 18.62 26.34 -24.71
N TRP A 262 17.90 25.54 -25.51
CA TRP A 262 16.70 24.86 -25.04
C TRP A 262 16.62 23.40 -25.48
N ASP A 263 16.32 22.54 -24.52
CA ASP A 263 16.03 21.12 -24.70
C ASP A 263 14.68 20.75 -24.09
N LEU A 264 13.91 19.94 -24.81
CA LEU A 264 12.69 19.33 -24.34
C LEU A 264 12.87 17.81 -24.28
N LEU A 265 12.74 17.25 -23.08
CA LEU A 265 12.65 15.82 -22.86
C LEU A 265 11.18 15.43 -22.66
N LEU A 266 10.68 14.51 -23.45
CA LEU A 266 9.39 13.85 -23.27
C LEU A 266 9.66 12.40 -22.88
N SER A 267 8.90 11.85 -21.94
CA SER A 267 9.00 10.45 -21.53
C SER A 267 7.65 9.88 -21.21
N HIS A 268 7.42 8.64 -21.63
CA HIS A 268 6.27 7.85 -21.24
C HIS A 268 6.77 6.49 -20.71
N THR A 269 6.32 6.11 -19.53
CA THR A 269 6.66 4.85 -18.86
C THR A 269 5.37 4.13 -18.52
N THR A 270 5.29 2.86 -18.85
CA THR A 270 4.22 1.95 -18.45
C THR A 270 4.81 0.74 -17.72
N GLN A 271 4.16 0.28 -16.68
CA GLN A 271 4.57 -0.91 -15.94
C GLN A 271 3.37 -1.63 -15.35
N GLU A 272 3.43 -2.94 -15.38
CA GLU A 272 2.58 -3.86 -14.63
C GLU A 272 3.45 -4.69 -13.68
N LEU A 273 3.03 -4.77 -12.42
CA LEU A 273 3.52 -5.68 -11.41
C LEU A 273 2.41 -6.65 -11.03
N GLN A 274 2.69 -7.93 -11.17
CA GLN A 274 1.87 -9.02 -10.64
C GLN A 274 2.61 -9.67 -9.48
N ALA A 275 1.91 -9.98 -8.38
CA ALA A 275 2.45 -10.74 -7.26
C ALA A 275 1.38 -11.68 -6.73
N ASP A 276 1.77 -12.92 -6.52
CA ASP A 276 0.91 -13.97 -5.96
C ASP A 276 1.48 -14.42 -4.61
N GLY A 277 0.59 -14.89 -3.74
CA GLY A 277 0.94 -15.39 -2.42
C GLY A 277 1.41 -14.33 -1.43
N VAL A 278 1.99 -14.79 -0.35
CA VAL A 278 2.52 -13.96 0.74
C VAL A 278 4.04 -14.06 0.83
N PHE A 279 4.70 -12.95 1.19
CA PHE A 279 6.18 -12.84 1.23
C PHE A 279 6.72 -12.90 2.66
N PHE A 280 6.03 -13.61 3.54
CA PHE A 280 6.46 -13.94 4.89
C PHE A 280 6.18 -15.41 5.18
N ALA A 281 6.97 -16.02 6.04
CA ALA A 281 6.81 -17.40 6.47
C ALA A 281 6.48 -17.46 7.97
N ASP A 282 5.80 -18.53 8.39
CA ASP A 282 5.53 -18.79 9.81
C ASP A 282 6.67 -19.63 10.40
N PRO A 283 7.45 -19.08 11.34
CA PRO A 283 8.59 -19.79 11.92
C PRO A 283 8.20 -21.02 12.77
N ASN A 284 6.91 -21.22 13.05
CA ASN A 284 6.43 -22.37 13.82
C ASN A 284 6.04 -23.57 12.93
N LEU A 285 5.95 -23.39 11.61
CA LEU A 285 5.63 -24.46 10.65
C LEU A 285 6.90 -25.17 10.20
N GLY A 286 7.62 -24.61 9.30
CA GLY A 286 8.83 -25.12 8.73
C GLY A 286 9.67 -24.01 8.14
N ASP A 287 10.74 -24.40 7.44
CA ASP A 287 11.60 -23.41 6.79
C ASP A 287 10.87 -22.88 5.55
N LEU A 288 10.59 -21.58 5.51
CA LEU A 288 9.87 -20.93 4.42
C LEU A 288 8.48 -21.52 4.12
N GLU A 289 7.74 -21.88 5.17
CA GLU A 289 6.37 -22.38 5.06
C GLU A 289 5.35 -21.40 5.63
N VAL A 290 4.15 -21.42 5.08
CA VAL A 290 2.98 -20.66 5.53
C VAL A 290 1.72 -21.50 5.39
N GLN A 291 0.66 -21.14 6.12
CA GLN A 291 -0.70 -21.65 5.92
C GLN A 291 -1.59 -20.45 5.55
N SER A 292 -1.69 -20.14 4.27
CA SER A 292 -2.66 -19.17 3.75
C SER A 292 -3.98 -19.88 3.41
N TYR A 293 -5.08 -19.27 3.84
CA TYR A 293 -6.45 -19.76 3.63
C TYR A 293 -7.20 -18.91 2.59
N ASN A 294 -6.49 -18.05 1.87
CA ASN A 294 -7.02 -17.20 0.82
C ASN A 294 -6.04 -17.18 -0.35
N ASP A 295 -6.55 -16.90 -1.53
CA ASP A 295 -5.77 -16.66 -2.72
C ASP A 295 -5.29 -15.20 -2.69
N ASP A 296 -4.07 -15.00 -2.18
CA ASP A 296 -3.47 -13.68 -2.02
C ASP A 296 -2.85 -13.24 -3.35
N THR A 297 -3.35 -12.15 -3.93
CA THR A 297 -2.93 -11.63 -5.24
C THR A 297 -2.81 -10.11 -5.24
N LEU A 298 -1.93 -9.59 -6.07
CA LEU A 298 -1.79 -8.17 -6.36
C LEU A 298 -1.46 -7.97 -7.84
N THR A 299 -2.22 -7.09 -8.51
CA THR A 299 -1.86 -6.50 -9.79
C THR A 299 -1.78 -4.99 -9.63
N ASP A 300 -0.64 -4.38 -9.92
CA ASP A 300 -0.36 -2.95 -9.77
C ASP A 300 0.17 -2.41 -11.08
N GLU A 301 -0.63 -1.59 -11.74
CA GLU A 301 -0.32 -1.02 -13.05
C GLU A 301 -0.15 0.49 -12.94
N PHE A 302 0.81 1.05 -13.65
CA PHE A 302 0.90 2.49 -13.78
C PHE A 302 1.38 2.95 -15.15
N ASP A 303 0.90 4.13 -15.53
CA ASP A 303 1.36 4.93 -16.64
C ASP A 303 1.85 6.28 -16.14
N ASN A 304 3.04 6.70 -16.58
CA ASN A 304 3.59 8.03 -16.29
C ASN A 304 4.03 8.72 -17.56
N THR A 305 3.38 9.82 -17.90
CA THR A 305 3.77 10.70 -19.00
C THR A 305 4.38 11.96 -18.42
N SER A 306 5.64 12.25 -18.75
CA SER A 306 6.36 13.39 -18.21
C SER A 306 7.03 14.22 -19.31
N TRP A 307 7.25 15.50 -19.00
CA TRP A 307 8.00 16.42 -19.84
C TRP A 307 8.89 17.31 -18.99
N THR A 308 10.09 17.59 -19.52
CA THR A 308 11.04 18.51 -18.88
C THR A 308 11.62 19.43 -19.94
N LEU A 309 11.34 20.71 -19.82
CA LEU A 309 11.92 21.76 -20.63
C LEU A 309 13.04 22.42 -19.84
N THR A 310 14.26 22.35 -20.36
CA THR A 310 15.44 23.00 -19.78
C THR A 310 15.98 24.04 -20.71
N GLY A 311 16.43 25.15 -20.17
CA GLY A 311 17.01 26.20 -20.98
C GLY A 311 17.57 27.35 -20.18
N ARG A 312 17.96 28.43 -20.89
CA ARG A 312 18.57 29.60 -20.29
C ARG A 312 17.90 30.90 -20.72
N ILE A 313 17.54 31.74 -19.76
CA ILE A 313 16.96 33.08 -19.98
C ILE A 313 17.74 34.09 -19.15
N ALA A 314 18.32 35.12 -19.82
CA ALA A 314 18.98 36.22 -19.15
C ALA A 314 20.05 35.81 -18.13
N GLY A 315 20.74 34.69 -18.37
CA GLY A 315 21.77 34.16 -17.47
C GLY A 315 21.24 33.31 -16.31
N LEU A 316 19.95 33.00 -16.27
CA LEU A 316 19.33 32.05 -15.38
C LEU A 316 19.12 30.73 -16.10
N ASP A 317 19.51 29.63 -15.49
CA ASP A 317 19.10 28.31 -15.90
C ASP A 317 17.65 28.09 -15.45
N VAL A 318 16.79 27.65 -16.35
CA VAL A 318 15.37 27.46 -16.13
C VAL A 318 15.01 26.01 -16.42
N VAL A 319 14.25 25.41 -15.53
CA VAL A 319 13.66 24.09 -15.70
C VAL A 319 12.15 24.22 -15.49
N TYR A 320 11.36 23.77 -16.46
CA TYR A 320 9.94 23.51 -16.28
C TYR A 320 9.70 22.02 -16.45
N THR A 321 9.11 21.39 -15.47
CA THR A 321 8.79 19.97 -15.51
C THR A 321 7.35 19.74 -15.13
N GLY A 322 6.75 18.72 -15.73
CA GLY A 322 5.40 18.30 -15.40
C GLY A 322 5.22 16.81 -15.71
N ALA A 323 4.22 16.21 -15.07
CA ALA A 323 3.82 14.85 -15.34
C ALA A 323 2.35 14.62 -15.08
N PHE A 324 1.85 13.58 -15.71
CA PHE A 324 0.58 12.95 -15.44
C PHE A 324 0.83 11.46 -15.18
N THR A 325 0.39 10.99 -14.03
CA THR A 325 0.54 9.59 -13.60
C THR A 325 -0.83 9.01 -13.29
N GLU A 326 -1.12 7.87 -13.88
CA GLU A 326 -2.28 7.03 -13.57
C GLU A 326 -1.77 5.72 -12.97
N ARG A 327 -2.44 5.23 -11.92
CA ARG A 327 -2.13 3.95 -11.30
C ARG A 327 -3.42 3.24 -10.93
N THR A 328 -3.48 1.96 -11.21
CA THR A 328 -4.56 1.05 -10.78
C THR A 328 -3.94 -0.10 -10.01
N ALA A 329 -4.52 -0.44 -8.85
CA ALA A 329 -4.10 -1.61 -8.11
C ALA A 329 -5.30 -2.45 -7.68
N ASP A 330 -5.30 -3.70 -8.15
CA ASP A 330 -6.25 -4.73 -7.75
C ASP A 330 -5.55 -5.71 -6.82
N GLN A 331 -6.15 -5.95 -5.65
CA GLN A 331 -5.58 -6.84 -4.65
C GLN A 331 -6.66 -7.71 -4.02
N ASN A 332 -6.33 -8.98 -3.77
CA ASN A 332 -7.04 -9.81 -2.82
C ASN A 332 -6.07 -10.25 -1.73
N ILE A 333 -6.45 -10.15 -0.47
CA ILE A 333 -5.59 -10.53 0.66
C ILE A 333 -6.37 -11.28 1.72
N GLY A 334 -5.73 -12.30 2.30
CA GLY A 334 -6.25 -13.00 3.46
C GLY A 334 -6.35 -12.08 4.67
N TYR A 335 -7.54 -11.97 5.25
CA TYR A 335 -7.80 -11.10 6.41
C TYR A 335 -8.28 -11.88 7.64
N SER A 336 -8.22 -13.20 7.59
CA SER A 336 -8.72 -14.09 8.63
C SER A 336 -8.08 -13.89 10.00
N ASP A 337 -6.83 -13.44 10.05
CA ASP A 337 -6.12 -13.19 11.31
C ASP A 337 -6.76 -12.09 12.16
N TYR A 338 -7.53 -11.19 11.53
CA TYR A 338 -8.33 -10.20 12.24
C TYR A 338 -9.34 -10.86 13.21
N MET A 339 -9.85 -12.04 12.89
CA MET A 339 -10.78 -12.80 13.74
C MET A 339 -10.15 -13.28 15.04
N PHE A 340 -8.83 -13.33 15.10
CA PHE A 340 -8.06 -13.81 16.26
C PHE A 340 -7.48 -12.69 17.13
N VAL A 341 -7.70 -11.42 16.73
CA VAL A 341 -7.19 -10.26 17.47
C VAL A 341 -7.93 -10.09 18.80
N GLY A 342 -7.18 -10.13 19.88
CA GLY A 342 -7.71 -9.92 21.23
C GLY A 342 -8.63 -11.04 21.73
N GLN A 343 -9.45 -10.72 22.73
CA GLN A 343 -10.45 -11.62 23.32
C GLN A 343 -11.86 -11.37 22.75
N TYR A 344 -11.99 -10.36 21.90
CA TYR A 344 -13.24 -10.05 21.23
C TYR A 344 -13.44 -10.98 20.04
N LEU A 345 -14.56 -11.69 20.03
CA LEU A 345 -15.01 -12.44 18.87
C LEU A 345 -16.16 -11.66 18.24
N PRO A 346 -16.02 -11.20 17.00
CA PRO A 346 -17.09 -10.48 16.32
C PRO A 346 -18.38 -11.31 16.24
N TYR A 347 -19.51 -10.67 16.44
CA TYR A 347 -20.84 -11.30 16.48
C TYR A 347 -21.26 -11.99 15.16
N TYR A 348 -20.58 -11.71 14.08
CA TYR A 348 -20.85 -12.33 12.78
C TYR A 348 -20.06 -13.63 12.54
N ILE A 349 -19.19 -14.03 13.45
CA ILE A 349 -18.37 -15.25 13.33
C ILE A 349 -19.10 -16.46 13.90
N CYS A 350 -19.83 -16.30 14.98
CA CYS A 350 -20.58 -17.37 15.63
C CYS A 350 -22.07 -17.01 15.73
N ASP A 351 -22.89 -18.02 15.89
CA ASP A 351 -24.29 -17.84 16.26
C ASP A 351 -24.41 -16.99 17.53
N GLN A 352 -25.47 -16.22 17.63
CA GLN A 352 -25.71 -15.34 18.78
C GLN A 352 -25.70 -16.10 20.12
N THR A 353 -26.22 -17.30 20.13
CA THR A 353 -26.28 -18.15 21.33
C THR A 353 -24.90 -18.62 21.80
N VAL A 354 -23.89 -18.51 20.93
CA VAL A 354 -22.48 -18.65 21.30
C VAL A 354 -21.90 -17.30 21.70
N THR A 355 -22.23 -16.24 20.99
CA THR A 355 -21.66 -14.91 21.21
C THR A 355 -22.23 -14.22 22.45
N TYR A 356 -23.51 -14.40 22.77
CA TYR A 356 -24.23 -13.77 23.89
C TYR A 356 -25.06 -14.79 24.66
N THR A 357 -24.44 -15.49 25.60
CA THR A 357 -25.12 -16.59 26.32
C THR A 357 -26.06 -16.14 27.44
N TYR A 358 -25.91 -14.90 27.92
CA TYR A 358 -26.67 -14.36 29.05
C TYR A 358 -26.73 -15.27 30.28
N GLY A 359 -25.66 -16.02 30.55
CA GLY A 359 -25.54 -16.93 31.68
C GLY A 359 -26.07 -18.35 31.44
N ALA A 360 -26.48 -18.66 30.23
CA ALA A 360 -26.73 -20.03 29.78
C ALA A 360 -25.45 -20.64 29.17
N ASP A 361 -25.43 -21.95 29.02
CA ASP A 361 -24.36 -22.62 28.30
C ASP A 361 -24.39 -22.20 26.82
N ALA A 362 -23.21 -22.00 26.23
CA ALA A 362 -23.09 -21.68 24.84
C ALA A 362 -23.50 -22.87 23.97
N VAL A 363 -24.38 -22.62 23.01
CA VAL A 363 -24.86 -23.65 22.07
C VAL A 363 -24.98 -23.01 20.69
N GLY A 364 -24.42 -23.64 19.67
CA GLY A 364 -24.49 -23.15 18.29
C GLY A 364 -23.23 -23.44 17.51
N THR A 365 -23.02 -22.69 16.44
CA THR A 365 -21.89 -22.86 15.52
C THR A 365 -21.05 -21.61 15.46
N CYS A 366 -19.73 -21.78 15.47
CA CYS A 366 -18.74 -20.82 15.02
C CYS A 366 -18.24 -21.25 13.65
N TYR A 367 -18.28 -20.33 12.70
CA TYR A 367 -18.00 -20.65 11.29
C TYR A 367 -16.52 -20.52 10.96
N ALA A 368 -16.12 -21.14 9.85
CA ALA A 368 -14.73 -21.20 9.40
C ALA A 368 -14.10 -19.80 9.25
N PRO A 369 -12.89 -19.57 9.78
CA PRO A 369 -12.20 -18.27 9.66
C PRO A 369 -11.52 -18.13 8.28
N ASP A 370 -12.29 -17.77 7.26
CA ASP A 370 -11.91 -17.62 5.85
C ASP A 370 -12.16 -16.21 5.30
N MET A 371 -11.89 -15.19 6.08
CA MET A 371 -12.10 -13.79 5.73
C MET A 371 -11.06 -13.29 4.74
N SER A 372 -11.48 -12.54 3.73
CA SER A 372 -10.62 -11.87 2.75
C SER A 372 -10.99 -10.39 2.59
N ALA A 373 -10.09 -9.63 1.98
CA ALA A 373 -10.28 -8.21 1.69
C ALA A 373 -9.88 -7.91 0.23
N PRO A 374 -10.74 -8.24 -0.75
CA PRO A 374 -10.55 -7.75 -2.12
C PRO A 374 -10.64 -6.22 -2.16
N SER A 375 -9.71 -5.60 -2.86
CA SER A 375 -9.64 -4.16 -3.01
C SER A 375 -9.29 -3.74 -4.43
N HIS A 376 -9.85 -2.60 -4.84
CA HIS A 376 -9.54 -1.89 -6.07
C HIS A 376 -9.21 -0.45 -5.73
N SER A 377 -8.12 0.08 -6.28
CA SER A 377 -7.77 1.49 -6.11
C SER A 377 -7.29 2.10 -7.41
N GLU A 378 -7.68 3.34 -7.62
CA GLU A 378 -7.24 4.17 -8.74
C GLU A 378 -6.58 5.44 -8.20
N THR A 379 -5.49 5.85 -8.83
CA THR A 379 -4.78 7.08 -8.48
C THR A 379 -4.45 7.87 -9.73
N GLU A 380 -4.80 9.14 -9.74
CA GLU A 380 -4.39 10.09 -10.75
C GLU A 380 -3.58 11.20 -10.10
N VAL A 381 -2.43 11.54 -10.67
CA VAL A 381 -1.55 12.59 -10.17
C VAL A 381 -1.12 13.49 -11.30
N SER A 382 -1.37 14.78 -11.18
CA SER A 382 -0.85 15.82 -12.05
C SER A 382 0.13 16.71 -11.30
N THR A 383 1.32 16.92 -11.85
CA THR A 383 2.36 17.74 -11.20
C THR A 383 2.97 18.74 -12.16
N HIS A 384 3.29 19.93 -11.65
CA HIS A 384 3.98 20.99 -12.39
C HIS A 384 5.00 21.68 -11.49
N GLU A 385 6.22 21.85 -11.97
CA GLU A 385 7.23 22.64 -11.29
C GLU A 385 7.96 23.55 -12.28
N VAL A 386 8.15 24.81 -11.90
CA VAL A 386 9.08 25.71 -12.57
C VAL A 386 10.18 26.08 -11.57
N ARG A 387 11.44 25.93 -12.01
CA ARG A 387 12.63 26.22 -11.20
C ARG A 387 13.59 27.07 -12.00
N PHE A 388 14.20 28.05 -11.34
CA PHE A 388 15.28 28.85 -11.89
C PHE A 388 16.50 28.82 -10.96
N THR A 389 17.67 28.86 -11.56
CA THR A 389 18.94 28.76 -10.83
C THR A 389 19.92 29.76 -11.45
N THR A 390 20.59 30.53 -10.60
CA THR A 390 21.67 31.40 -11.03
C THR A 390 22.93 30.60 -11.31
N ASP A 391 23.91 31.21 -11.96
CA ASP A 391 25.23 30.62 -12.19
C ASP A 391 25.85 30.12 -10.88
N GLN A 392 26.11 28.81 -10.80
CA GLN A 392 26.59 28.13 -9.60
C GLN A 392 28.10 28.33 -9.35
N ASP A 393 28.84 28.91 -10.29
CA ASP A 393 30.26 29.26 -10.13
C ASP A 393 30.46 30.60 -9.42
N LYS A 394 29.37 31.30 -9.10
CA LYS A 394 29.41 32.57 -8.37
C LYS A 394 29.36 32.39 -6.86
N SER A 395 29.94 33.34 -6.13
CA SER A 395 29.88 33.37 -4.67
C SER A 395 28.47 33.60 -4.12
N VAL A 396 27.55 34.14 -4.89
CA VAL A 396 26.13 34.25 -4.56
C VAL A 396 25.36 33.37 -5.53
N ARG A 397 24.66 32.38 -4.99
CA ARG A 397 23.86 31.43 -5.76
C ARG A 397 22.44 31.41 -5.26
N LEU A 398 21.49 31.48 -6.15
CA LEU A 398 20.07 31.43 -5.85
C LEU A 398 19.43 30.32 -6.66
N THR A 399 18.66 29.47 -5.98
CA THR A 399 17.69 28.56 -6.60
C THR A 399 16.32 28.93 -6.08
N GLY A 400 15.33 29.01 -6.97
CA GLY A 400 13.96 29.30 -6.56
C GLY A 400 12.97 28.71 -7.54
N GLY A 401 11.72 28.52 -7.09
CA GLY A 401 10.72 27.90 -7.94
C GLY A 401 9.32 27.91 -7.34
N ALA A 402 8.40 27.38 -8.13
CA ALA A 402 7.01 27.15 -7.73
C ALA A 402 6.60 25.75 -8.16
N PHE A 403 5.78 25.11 -7.34
CA PHE A 403 5.28 23.75 -7.50
C PHE A 403 3.76 23.72 -7.36
N PHE A 404 3.11 22.90 -8.17
CA PHE A 404 1.70 22.56 -8.09
C PHE A 404 1.53 21.06 -8.27
N SER A 405 0.60 20.47 -7.52
CA SER A 405 0.22 19.08 -7.64
C SER A 405 -1.27 18.93 -7.33
N ASP A 406 -1.93 18.13 -8.11
CA ASP A 406 -3.31 17.69 -7.92
C ASP A 406 -3.32 16.16 -7.97
N THR A 407 -3.89 15.54 -6.92
CA THR A 407 -3.92 14.09 -6.75
C THR A 407 -5.32 13.64 -6.37
N THR A 408 -5.84 12.66 -7.10
CA THR A 408 -7.08 11.96 -6.77
C THR A 408 -6.76 10.50 -6.50
N LEU A 409 -7.15 10.01 -5.32
CA LEU A 409 -7.06 8.60 -4.94
C LEU A 409 -8.46 8.08 -4.64
N GLN A 410 -8.83 6.98 -5.29
CA GLN A 410 -10.08 6.27 -5.07
C GLN A 410 -9.77 4.86 -4.56
N GLU A 411 -10.56 4.38 -3.61
CA GLU A 411 -10.38 3.04 -3.06
C GLU A 411 -11.72 2.42 -2.73
N ARG A 412 -11.94 1.20 -3.23
CA ARG A 412 -13.01 0.33 -2.80
C ARG A 412 -12.43 -0.95 -2.22
N VAL A 413 -12.72 -1.21 -0.95
CA VAL A 413 -12.32 -2.45 -0.26
C VAL A 413 -13.55 -3.11 0.32
N SER A 414 -13.74 -4.39 0.01
CA SER A 414 -14.83 -5.21 0.50
C SER A 414 -14.29 -6.27 1.46
N PHE A 415 -14.50 -6.10 2.77
CA PHE A 415 -14.16 -7.14 3.74
C PHE A 415 -15.22 -8.23 3.68
N THR A 416 -14.84 -9.38 3.15
CA THR A 416 -15.76 -10.48 2.84
C THR A 416 -15.50 -11.65 3.77
N TYR A 417 -16.56 -12.10 4.44
CA TYR A 417 -16.56 -13.26 5.31
C TYR A 417 -17.76 -14.18 4.98
N PRO A 418 -17.55 -15.29 4.26
CA PRO A 418 -18.63 -16.19 3.86
C PRO A 418 -19.42 -16.78 5.04
N GLY A 419 -18.76 -17.02 6.17
CA GLY A 419 -19.39 -17.52 7.39
C GLY A 419 -20.48 -16.59 7.96
N SER A 420 -20.40 -15.28 7.70
CA SER A 420 -21.38 -14.30 8.18
C SER A 420 -22.79 -14.54 7.65
N ILE A 421 -22.90 -15.14 6.47
CA ILE A 421 -24.21 -15.47 5.86
C ILE A 421 -24.94 -16.58 6.66
N LYS A 422 -24.18 -17.47 7.27
CA LYS A 422 -24.68 -18.62 8.03
C LYS A 422 -24.99 -18.25 9.48
N ALA A 423 -24.22 -17.32 10.07
CA ALA A 423 -24.33 -16.97 11.47
C ALA A 423 -25.75 -16.53 11.84
N GLN A 424 -26.36 -17.26 12.77
CA GLN A 424 -27.67 -16.93 13.30
C GLN A 424 -27.51 -15.81 14.34
N GLY A 425 -27.72 -14.60 13.86
CA GLY A 425 -27.58 -13.40 14.67
C GLY A 425 -28.85 -13.02 15.41
N TRP A 426 -28.81 -11.84 16.01
CA TRP A 426 -29.93 -11.22 16.71
C TRP A 426 -31.16 -11.13 15.82
N VAL A 427 -32.08 -12.04 16.03
CA VAL A 427 -33.45 -11.83 15.58
C VAL A 427 -34.03 -10.76 16.49
N LEU A 428 -33.91 -9.53 16.11
CA LEU A 428 -34.74 -8.50 16.70
C LEU A 428 -36.17 -8.89 16.42
N ALA A 429 -37.03 -8.75 17.40
CA ALA A 429 -38.39 -9.28 17.46
C ALA A 429 -39.29 -8.93 16.24
N ASN A 430 -38.79 -8.19 15.28
CA ASN A 430 -39.51 -7.76 14.07
C ASN A 430 -38.63 -7.56 12.82
N GLY A 431 -37.41 -8.10 12.77
CA GLY A 431 -36.52 -7.92 11.62
C GLY A 431 -35.69 -9.16 11.28
N PRO A 432 -35.16 -9.26 10.06
CA PRO A 432 -34.21 -10.28 9.72
C PRO A 432 -32.98 -10.12 10.63
N GLY A 433 -32.53 -11.23 11.19
CA GLY A 433 -31.35 -11.25 12.05
C GLY A 433 -30.08 -10.81 11.34
N PHE A 434 -28.98 -10.77 12.07
CA PHE A 434 -27.64 -10.67 11.51
C PHE A 434 -27.32 -11.88 10.62
N SER A 435 -28.03 -12.06 9.56
CA SER A 435 -27.48 -12.79 8.45
C SER A 435 -26.75 -11.75 7.65
N GLY A 436 -25.52 -11.93 7.27
CA GLY A 436 -24.79 -11.01 6.41
C GLY A 436 -25.51 -10.71 5.09
N ASN A 437 -26.78 -10.53 5.16
CA ASN A 437 -27.71 -10.19 4.13
C ASN A 437 -28.03 -8.70 4.25
N ASN A 438 -27.18 -7.88 3.69
CA ASN A 438 -27.63 -6.90 2.78
C ASN A 438 -28.83 -6.06 3.22
N LEU A 439 -28.78 -5.58 4.45
CA LEU A 439 -29.88 -4.81 5.01
C LEU A 439 -29.70 -3.31 4.83
N SER A 440 -28.53 -2.89 4.40
CA SER A 440 -28.20 -1.49 4.19
C SER A 440 -27.70 -1.25 2.78
N TYR A 441 -27.94 -0.05 2.31
CA TYR A 441 -27.37 0.48 1.09
C TYR A 441 -26.26 1.42 1.48
N GLN A 442 -25.24 1.49 0.67
CA GLN A 442 -24.14 2.41 0.86
C GLN A 442 -24.08 3.36 -0.32
N ASP A 443 -24.11 4.64 -0.03
CA ASP A 443 -23.66 5.67 -0.94
C ASP A 443 -22.18 5.90 -0.65
N GLY A 444 -21.33 5.41 -1.54
CA GLY A 444 -19.90 5.66 -1.55
C GLY A 444 -19.54 6.48 -2.77
N PHE A 445 -18.28 6.69 -2.98
CA PHE A 445 -17.82 7.41 -4.15
C PHE A 445 -18.08 6.61 -5.45
N LEU A 446 -17.76 5.31 -5.43
CA LEU A 446 -17.96 4.39 -6.58
C LEU A 446 -19.31 3.65 -6.51
N SER A 447 -19.97 3.64 -5.36
CA SER A 447 -21.26 2.96 -5.16
C SER A 447 -22.35 3.95 -4.80
N THR A 448 -23.31 4.10 -5.68
CA THR A 448 -24.51 4.91 -5.42
C THR A 448 -25.65 3.99 -5.05
N ASN A 449 -26.10 4.06 -3.79
CA ASN A 449 -27.23 3.27 -3.27
C ASN A 449 -27.10 1.76 -3.58
N GLU A 450 -25.87 1.25 -3.51
CA GLU A 450 -25.53 -0.13 -3.83
C GLU A 450 -25.60 -1.00 -2.57
N PRO A 451 -26.36 -2.11 -2.60
CA PRO A 451 -26.42 -3.02 -1.47
C PRO A 451 -25.08 -3.77 -1.29
N PHE A 452 -24.79 -4.15 -0.04
CA PHE A 452 -23.66 -5.03 0.24
C PHE A 452 -23.88 -6.40 -0.41
N ALA A 453 -22.81 -6.99 -0.95
CA ALA A 453 -22.86 -8.35 -1.45
C ALA A 453 -23.03 -9.36 -0.30
N PRO A 454 -23.61 -10.55 -0.55
CA PRO A 454 -23.67 -11.59 0.46
C PRO A 454 -22.29 -11.95 1.00
N GLY A 455 -22.13 -11.92 2.32
CA GLY A 455 -20.85 -12.15 2.98
C GLY A 455 -19.95 -10.92 3.11
N GLU A 456 -20.26 -9.83 2.45
CA GLU A 456 -19.56 -8.57 2.64
C GLU A 456 -19.98 -7.96 3.99
N ILE A 457 -19.02 -7.86 4.92
CA ILE A 457 -19.30 -7.42 6.29
C ILE A 457 -18.97 -5.95 6.52
N PHE A 458 -18.07 -5.40 5.70
CA PHE A 458 -17.68 -4.00 5.77
C PHE A 458 -17.15 -3.56 4.40
N ARG A 459 -17.41 -2.32 4.03
CA ARG A 459 -16.92 -1.72 2.79
C ARG A 459 -16.35 -0.34 3.06
N ASN A 460 -15.14 -0.09 2.55
CA ASN A 460 -14.66 1.25 2.27
C ASN A 460 -14.94 1.57 0.80
N ASP A 461 -15.49 2.73 0.53
CA ASP A 461 -15.70 3.26 -0.81
C ASP A 461 -15.50 4.77 -0.74
N ILE A 462 -14.25 5.17 -0.86
CA ILE A 462 -13.78 6.52 -0.53
C ILE A 462 -12.94 7.10 -1.65
N GLN A 463 -13.05 8.41 -1.81
CA GLN A 463 -12.13 9.21 -2.59
C GLN A 463 -11.40 10.19 -1.67
N ARG A 464 -10.15 10.41 -1.96
CA ARG A 464 -9.33 11.48 -1.41
C ARG A 464 -8.81 12.34 -2.54
N THR A 465 -8.88 13.66 -2.38
CA THR A 465 -8.23 14.63 -3.25
C THR A 465 -7.23 15.44 -2.45
N ASP A 466 -6.00 15.55 -2.97
CA ASP A 466 -4.93 16.36 -2.36
C ASP A 466 -4.50 17.42 -3.39
N GLU A 467 -4.85 18.68 -3.16
CA GLU A 467 -4.32 19.81 -3.95
C GLU A 467 -3.20 20.49 -3.18
N GLN A 468 -2.07 20.71 -3.84
CA GLN A 468 -0.92 21.36 -3.23
C GLN A 468 -0.31 22.39 -4.16
N TYR A 469 0.01 23.56 -3.61
CA TYR A 469 0.92 24.49 -4.25
C TYR A 469 2.00 24.97 -3.28
N GLY A 470 3.16 25.34 -3.84
CA GLY A 470 4.27 25.82 -3.04
C GLY A 470 5.18 26.76 -3.81
N VAL A 471 5.80 27.69 -3.09
CA VAL A 471 6.87 28.55 -3.60
C VAL A 471 8.08 28.40 -2.71
N PHE A 472 9.25 28.22 -3.28
CA PHE A 472 10.46 27.95 -2.54
C PHE A 472 11.66 28.75 -3.06
N GLY A 473 12.65 28.91 -2.19
CA GLY A 473 13.91 29.51 -2.57
C GLY A 473 15.02 29.16 -1.59
N GLU A 474 16.23 29.05 -2.13
CA GLU A 474 17.47 28.81 -1.39
C GLU A 474 18.55 29.77 -1.89
N LEU A 475 19.16 30.49 -0.97
CA LEU A 475 20.27 31.39 -1.22
C LEU A 475 21.52 30.85 -0.54
N SER A 476 22.56 30.63 -1.32
CA SER A 476 23.89 30.27 -0.84
C SER A 476 24.87 31.42 -1.07
N TYR A 477 25.68 31.73 -0.08
CA TYR A 477 26.70 32.76 -0.13
C TYR A 477 28.05 32.26 0.41
N ASP A 478 29.08 32.28 -0.44
CA ASP A 478 30.44 31.98 -0.04
C ASP A 478 31.07 33.24 0.56
N ILE A 479 31.28 33.25 1.88
CA ILE A 479 31.93 34.33 2.60
C ILE A 479 33.41 34.34 2.24
N ASN A 480 34.01 33.18 2.11
CA ASN A 480 35.36 32.94 1.61
C ASN A 480 35.49 31.50 1.14
N ASP A 481 36.68 31.07 0.71
CA ASP A 481 36.93 29.72 0.16
C ASP A 481 36.66 28.56 1.17
N GLU A 482 36.56 28.86 2.46
CA GLU A 482 36.37 27.86 3.54
C GLU A 482 34.98 27.91 4.17
N LEU A 483 34.24 28.99 3.98
CA LEU A 483 32.95 29.23 4.67
C LEU A 483 31.86 29.66 3.69
N SER A 484 30.85 28.85 3.62
CA SER A 484 29.61 29.12 2.89
C SER A 484 28.40 29.09 3.84
N VAL A 485 27.44 29.96 3.60
CA VAL A 485 26.16 29.99 4.32
C VAL A 485 25.03 29.80 3.33
N THR A 486 24.14 28.88 3.64
CA THR A 486 22.93 28.62 2.87
C THR A 486 21.69 28.85 3.72
N ILE A 487 20.73 29.59 3.18
CA ILE A 487 19.43 29.85 3.79
C ILE A 487 18.36 29.48 2.78
N GLY A 488 17.42 28.61 3.18
CA GLY A 488 16.30 28.20 2.37
C GLY A 488 14.96 28.42 3.07
N ALA A 489 13.93 28.68 2.30
CA ALA A 489 12.56 28.79 2.76
C ALA A 489 11.58 28.23 1.72
N ARG A 490 10.47 27.67 2.20
CA ARG A 490 9.33 27.24 1.39
C ARG A 490 8.05 27.69 2.07
N TYR A 491 7.17 28.28 1.29
CA TYR A 491 5.76 28.43 1.61
C TYR A 491 4.99 27.38 0.83
N TYR A 492 4.04 26.72 1.45
CA TYR A 492 3.15 25.77 0.80
C TYR A 492 1.76 25.82 1.42
N ASP A 493 0.78 25.45 0.63
CA ASP A 493 -0.59 25.24 1.02
C ASP A 493 -1.00 23.86 0.53
N ILE A 494 -1.72 23.11 1.35
CA ILE A 494 -2.20 21.76 1.03
C ILE A 494 -3.64 21.67 1.49
N GLU A 495 -4.52 21.36 0.57
CA GLU A 495 -5.92 21.05 0.82
C GLU A 495 -6.15 19.56 0.61
N VAL A 496 -6.80 18.91 1.56
CA VAL A 496 -7.10 17.48 1.52
C VAL A 496 -8.58 17.31 1.80
N ASP A 497 -9.30 16.75 0.85
CA ASP A 497 -10.71 16.42 0.96
C ASP A 497 -10.94 14.91 0.91
N PHE A 498 -11.96 14.46 1.62
CA PHE A 498 -12.44 13.10 1.58
C PHE A 498 -13.92 13.08 1.22
N ASP A 499 -14.28 12.14 0.36
CA ASP A 499 -15.66 11.86 -0.02
C ASP A 499 -15.90 10.35 0.01
N GLY A 500 -17.17 9.92 0.13
CA GLY A 500 -17.54 8.53 0.15
C GLY A 500 -17.93 8.01 1.53
N SER A 501 -17.76 6.70 1.75
CA SER A 501 -18.23 6.06 2.97
C SER A 501 -17.33 4.89 3.43
N ALA A 502 -17.45 4.56 4.72
CA ALA A 502 -16.84 3.39 5.33
C ALA A 502 -17.87 2.74 6.27
N ASN A 503 -18.51 1.68 5.81
CA ASN A 503 -19.70 1.14 6.46
C ASN A 503 -19.67 -0.36 6.66
N GLY A 504 -20.32 -0.82 7.77
CA GLY A 504 -20.66 -2.23 7.97
C GLY A 504 -22.01 -2.59 7.33
N SER A 505 -22.15 -3.84 6.91
CA SER A 505 -23.42 -4.36 6.35
C SER A 505 -24.47 -4.69 7.42
N PHE A 506 -24.15 -4.48 8.69
CA PHE A 506 -24.99 -4.87 9.80
C PHE A 506 -25.90 -3.78 10.25
N TYR A 507 -27.08 -4.14 10.70
CA TYR A 507 -28.07 -3.22 11.19
C TYR A 507 -27.71 -2.71 12.60
N ASN A 508 -27.53 -1.39 12.79
CA ASN A 508 -27.26 -0.79 14.09
C ASN A 508 -28.52 -0.29 14.77
N PHE A 509 -29.09 -1.09 15.61
CA PHE A 509 -30.35 -0.78 16.28
C PHE A 509 -30.25 0.28 17.38
N TYR A 510 -29.05 0.58 17.86
CA TYR A 510 -28.85 1.45 19.03
C TYR A 510 -28.08 2.74 18.75
N GLY A 511 -27.74 3.00 17.52
CA GLY A 511 -26.75 4.03 17.22
C GLY A 511 -27.29 5.42 16.98
N VAL A 512 -28.54 5.61 16.54
CA VAL A 512 -29.05 6.91 16.11
C VAL A 512 -30.58 6.97 16.16
N ASP A 513 -31.14 8.15 16.01
CA ASP A 513 -32.55 8.46 16.04
C ASP A 513 -33.39 7.45 15.23
N SER A 514 -34.60 7.18 15.69
CA SER A 514 -35.45 6.08 15.22
C SER A 514 -35.87 6.16 13.74
N ALA A 515 -35.62 7.27 13.06
CA ALA A 515 -35.85 7.44 11.63
C ALA A 515 -34.63 6.93 10.81
N ASP A 516 -33.42 7.04 11.37
CA ASP A 516 -32.17 6.69 10.71
C ASP A 516 -31.62 5.32 11.16
N ALA A 517 -32.30 4.68 12.10
CA ALA A 517 -31.96 3.34 12.61
C ALA A 517 -31.96 2.24 11.53
N GLN A 518 -32.36 2.55 10.32
CA GLN A 518 -32.36 1.63 9.17
C GLN A 518 -31.17 1.85 8.23
N VAL A 519 -30.39 2.88 8.45
CA VAL A 519 -29.23 3.21 7.63
C VAL A 519 -27.98 2.91 8.44
N PHE A 520 -27.09 2.15 7.86
CA PHE A 520 -25.89 1.74 8.50
C PHE A 520 -24.71 2.54 8.07
N GLY A 521 -23.88 2.81 9.04
CA GLY A 521 -22.56 3.30 8.84
C GLY A 521 -22.50 4.81 8.80
N THR A 522 -21.28 5.29 8.99
CA THR A 522 -20.94 6.69 8.90
C THR A 522 -20.35 6.91 7.52
N ASN A 523 -20.98 7.71 6.70
CA ASN A 523 -20.35 8.25 5.52
C ASN A 523 -19.15 9.11 5.97
N ILE A 524 -18.00 8.94 5.37
CA ILE A 524 -16.81 9.71 5.74
C ILE A 524 -17.01 11.20 5.43
N ALA A 525 -17.73 11.52 4.35
CA ALA A 525 -18.10 12.90 4.03
C ALA A 525 -19.13 13.48 4.99
N ASP A 526 -19.96 12.63 5.61
CA ASP A 526 -20.97 13.03 6.60
C ASP A 526 -20.46 13.01 8.03
N LEU A 527 -19.18 13.15 8.22
CA LEU A 527 -18.61 13.33 9.53
C LEU A 527 -19.26 14.54 10.19
N TYR A 528 -20.46 14.30 10.74
CA TYR A 528 -21.10 15.10 11.75
C TYR A 528 -21.08 16.62 11.50
N ASP A 529 -22.00 17.11 10.73
CA ASP A 529 -22.21 18.57 10.59
C ASP A 529 -22.77 19.23 11.86
N GLY A 530 -23.04 18.45 12.89
CA GLY A 530 -23.53 18.91 14.19
C GLY A 530 -25.05 18.99 14.31
N ASP A 531 -25.80 18.62 13.30
CA ASP A 531 -27.26 18.59 13.34
C ASP A 531 -27.83 17.22 13.75
N GLY A 532 -26.98 16.19 13.80
CA GLY A 532 -27.36 14.83 14.19
C GLY A 532 -28.05 14.04 13.08
N ILE A 533 -28.05 14.54 11.87
CA ILE A 533 -28.57 13.89 10.67
C ILE A 533 -27.37 13.40 9.85
N TYR A 534 -27.30 12.11 9.57
CA TYR A 534 -26.35 11.57 8.59
C TYR A 534 -26.94 11.83 7.20
N GLN A 535 -26.24 12.59 6.38
CA GLN A 535 -26.66 12.87 5.01
C GLN A 535 -26.16 11.80 4.06
#